data_2bf81ac185d6c7874edccd2a2916dedf
#
_entry.id   2bf81ac185d6c7874edccd2a2916dedf
#
_cell.length_a   1.000
_cell.length_b   1.000
_cell.length_c   1.000
_cell.angle_alpha   90.00
_cell.angle_beta   90.00
_cell.angle_gamma   90.00
#
_symmetry.space_group_name_H-M   'P 1'
#
loop_
_entity.id
_entity.type
_entity.pdbx_description
1 polymer ?
#
loop_
_entity_poly.entity_id
_entity_poly.type
_entity_poly.pdbx_seq_one_letter_code
_entity_poly.pdbx_strand_id
1 'polypeptide(L)'
;MTIIGCSTQKNTPTTRWWHSFNARYNTYYNGSLAYIDASLEKENGNKDNFTELLPLYTVGNKSSRELGKGNYDRAIEKCQKVIKLHSIKKRPEWNKSRKKTAKDIEWLNRREYNPFLWKAWLLMGRSQFMKGSFEEAASTFSYMSRLYATQPAIYGKARAWLARCYAEQDWLYDAEDVITKMRRDSINWRAQKDWDYAYADYYIKAGRYAEAVPYLRKVIKHEKRRKQKAREWYIMGQL
;
A
#
# COMPACT_ATOMS: atom_id res chain seq x y z
N MET A 1 -23.77 -24.98 -20.58
CA MET A 1 -22.87 -23.90 -21.06
C MET A 1 -21.65 -23.88 -20.17
N THR A 2 -20.57 -24.54 -20.57
CA THR A 2 -19.31 -24.63 -19.79
C THR A 2 -18.63 -23.26 -19.88
N ILE A 3 -18.59 -22.55 -18.75
CA ILE A 3 -17.81 -21.32 -18.63
C ILE A 3 -16.32 -21.73 -18.68
N ILE A 4 -15.71 -21.59 -19.85
CA ILE A 4 -14.27 -21.77 -20.01
C ILE A 4 -13.58 -20.59 -19.33
N GLY A 5 -13.42 -20.68 -18.02
CA GLY A 5 -12.62 -19.73 -17.24
C GLY A 5 -11.16 -19.85 -17.72
N CYS A 6 -10.53 -18.72 -18.06
CA CYS A 6 -9.10 -18.70 -18.37
C CYS A 6 -8.32 -19.20 -17.14
N SER A 7 -7.48 -20.23 -17.33
CA SER A 7 -6.69 -20.83 -16.25
C SER A 7 -5.52 -19.91 -15.85
N THR A 8 -5.32 -19.69 -14.54
CA THR A 8 -4.12 -19.02 -13.99
C THR A 8 -2.83 -19.80 -14.24
N GLN A 9 -2.95 -21.06 -14.64
CA GLN A 9 -1.82 -21.93 -15.04
C GLN A 9 -1.28 -21.61 -16.44
N LYS A 10 -1.96 -20.76 -17.21
CA LYS A 10 -1.49 -20.27 -18.51
C LYS A 10 -1.08 -18.81 -18.38
N ASN A 11 0.05 -18.44 -18.98
CA ASN A 11 0.53 -17.06 -19.01
C ASN A 11 0.64 -16.57 -20.46
N THR A 12 -0.50 -16.21 -21.04
CA THR A 12 -0.62 -15.61 -22.38
C THR A 12 -1.11 -14.16 -22.27
N PRO A 13 -0.97 -13.32 -23.30
CA PRO A 13 -1.53 -11.98 -23.30
C PRO A 13 -3.03 -11.97 -22.98
N THR A 14 -3.79 -12.91 -23.56
CA THR A 14 -5.24 -13.05 -23.35
C THR A 14 -5.57 -13.42 -21.91
N THR A 15 -4.85 -14.38 -21.28
CA THR A 15 -5.12 -14.75 -19.89
C THR A 15 -4.77 -13.62 -18.94
N ARG A 16 -3.67 -12.88 -19.17
CA ARG A 16 -3.33 -11.70 -18.36
C ARG A 16 -4.38 -10.61 -18.47
N TRP A 17 -4.86 -10.33 -19.68
CA TRP A 17 -5.93 -9.35 -19.89
C TRP A 17 -7.21 -9.78 -19.17
N TRP A 18 -7.67 -11.01 -19.38
CA TRP A 18 -8.89 -11.55 -18.80
C TRP A 18 -8.87 -11.52 -17.26
N HIS A 19 -7.79 -12.03 -16.64
CA HIS A 19 -7.63 -12.00 -15.18
C HIS A 19 -7.50 -10.58 -14.64
N SER A 20 -6.82 -9.70 -15.35
CA SER A 20 -6.71 -8.28 -14.97
C SER A 20 -8.06 -7.57 -14.99
N PHE A 21 -8.85 -7.81 -16.04
CA PHE A 21 -10.18 -7.24 -16.18
C PHE A 21 -11.13 -7.74 -15.08
N ASN A 22 -11.25 -9.04 -14.90
CA ASN A 22 -12.15 -9.62 -13.90
C ASN A 22 -11.73 -9.29 -12.45
N ALA A 23 -10.43 -9.23 -12.18
CA ALA A 23 -9.93 -8.78 -10.88
C ALA A 23 -10.42 -7.36 -10.55
N ARG A 24 -10.46 -6.48 -11.55
CA ARG A 24 -10.78 -5.05 -11.36
C ARG A 24 -12.25 -4.79 -11.12
N TYR A 25 -13.13 -5.32 -11.96
CA TYR A 25 -14.50 -4.80 -12.13
C TYR A 25 -15.54 -5.37 -11.17
N ASN A 26 -15.26 -6.39 -10.40
CA ASN A 26 -16.22 -6.94 -9.46
C ASN A 26 -15.65 -6.94 -8.04
N THR A 27 -14.83 -7.92 -7.75
CA THR A 27 -14.42 -8.20 -6.37
C THR A 27 -13.52 -7.10 -5.81
N TYR A 28 -12.53 -6.60 -6.57
CA TYR A 28 -11.70 -5.48 -6.13
C TYR A 28 -12.49 -4.18 -5.98
N TYR A 29 -13.38 -3.89 -6.91
CA TYR A 29 -14.22 -2.68 -6.85
C TYR A 29 -15.04 -2.66 -5.54
N ASN A 30 -15.73 -3.76 -5.22
CA ASN A 30 -16.49 -3.88 -3.96
C ASN A 30 -15.58 -3.79 -2.72
N GLY A 31 -14.36 -4.32 -2.79
CA GLY A 31 -13.35 -4.15 -1.73
C GLY A 31 -12.92 -2.69 -1.57
N SER A 32 -12.76 -1.97 -2.69
CA SER A 32 -12.40 -0.55 -2.64
C SER A 32 -13.52 0.34 -2.09
N LEU A 33 -14.78 0.02 -2.38
CA LEU A 33 -15.93 0.71 -1.77
C LEU A 33 -15.96 0.47 -0.26
N ALA A 34 -15.83 -0.77 0.18
CA ALA A 34 -15.78 -1.08 1.61
C ALA A 34 -14.63 -0.33 2.33
N TYR A 35 -13.46 -0.22 1.70
CA TYR A 35 -12.35 0.58 2.23
C TYR A 35 -12.70 2.07 2.34
N ILE A 36 -13.39 2.63 1.34
CA ILE A 36 -13.83 4.04 1.36
C ILE A 36 -14.83 4.26 2.48
N ASP A 37 -15.85 3.40 2.61
CA ASP A 37 -16.87 3.47 3.65
C ASP A 37 -16.24 3.41 5.05
N ALA A 38 -15.31 2.46 5.27
CA ALA A 38 -14.55 2.34 6.51
C ALA A 38 -13.72 3.61 6.82
N SER A 39 -13.11 4.19 5.78
CA SER A 39 -12.28 5.40 5.94
C SER A 39 -13.13 6.62 6.27
N LEU A 40 -14.33 6.75 5.68
CA LEU A 40 -15.29 7.80 6.00
C LEU A 40 -15.84 7.64 7.43
N GLU A 41 -16.19 6.42 7.83
CA GLU A 41 -16.63 6.12 9.20
C GLU A 41 -15.54 6.53 10.22
N LYS A 42 -14.29 6.15 9.94
CA LYS A 42 -13.15 6.51 10.79
C LYS A 42 -12.92 8.03 10.82
N GLU A 43 -12.97 8.71 9.70
CA GLU A 43 -12.78 10.16 9.62
C GLU A 43 -13.88 10.94 10.35
N ASN A 44 -15.13 10.46 10.28
CA ASN A 44 -16.27 11.10 10.95
C ASN A 44 -16.33 10.79 12.44
N GLY A 45 -15.92 9.60 12.85
CA GLY A 45 -15.96 9.18 14.26
C GLY A 45 -14.70 9.50 15.04
N ASN A 46 -13.59 9.88 14.38
CA ASN A 46 -12.34 10.21 15.07
C ASN A 46 -12.50 11.46 15.93
N LYS A 47 -12.03 11.34 17.17
CA LYS A 47 -11.92 12.46 18.12
C LYS A 47 -10.44 12.64 18.47
N ASP A 48 -9.86 13.74 18.02
CA ASP A 48 -8.47 14.09 18.33
C ASP A 48 -8.38 14.69 19.75
N ASN A 49 -7.32 14.32 20.47
CA ASN A 49 -6.95 14.96 21.73
C ASN A 49 -5.96 16.10 21.45
N PHE A 50 -6.44 17.32 21.39
CA PHE A 50 -5.64 18.50 21.06
C PHE A 50 -4.66 18.93 22.16
N THR A 51 -4.67 18.27 23.33
CA THR A 51 -3.69 18.52 24.40
C THR A 51 -2.40 17.73 24.20
N GLU A 52 -2.38 16.79 23.24
CA GLU A 52 -1.24 15.94 22.93
C GLU A 52 -0.82 16.16 21.47
N LEU A 53 0.41 15.72 21.14
CA LEU A 53 0.84 15.68 19.75
C LEU A 53 -0.05 14.71 18.95
N LEU A 54 -0.73 15.22 17.95
CA LEU A 54 -1.62 14.39 17.14
C LEU A 54 -0.82 13.42 16.27
N PRO A 55 -1.21 12.12 16.21
CA PRO A 55 -0.61 11.20 15.26
C PRO A 55 -0.96 11.60 13.84
N LEU A 56 -0.05 11.39 12.89
CA LEU A 56 -0.28 11.72 11.48
C LEU A 56 -1.52 10.99 10.92
N TYR A 57 -1.73 9.75 11.33
CA TYR A 57 -2.90 8.95 10.95
C TYR A 57 -3.88 8.82 12.11
N THR A 58 -5.17 8.91 11.79
CA THR A 58 -6.24 8.72 12.78
C THR A 58 -6.21 7.35 13.47
N VAL A 59 -5.65 6.32 12.81
CA VAL A 59 -5.47 4.99 13.39
C VAL A 59 -4.46 4.96 14.55
N GLY A 60 -3.58 5.95 14.65
CA GLY A 60 -2.70 6.16 15.81
C GLY A 60 -3.49 6.45 17.09
N ASN A 61 -4.67 7.08 16.99
CA ASN A 61 -5.59 7.26 18.11
C ASN A 61 -6.22 5.90 18.49
N LYS A 62 -5.96 5.41 19.69
CA LYS A 62 -6.49 4.12 20.18
C LYS A 62 -8.03 4.06 20.09
N SER A 63 -8.73 5.16 20.42
CA SER A 63 -10.18 5.27 20.33
C SER A 63 -10.73 5.13 18.91
N SER A 64 -9.93 5.44 17.88
CA SER A 64 -10.34 5.38 16.48
C SER A 64 -10.04 4.03 15.81
N ARG A 65 -9.34 3.12 16.48
CA ARG A 65 -8.98 1.81 15.87
C ARG A 65 -10.18 0.94 15.58
N GLU A 66 -11.20 0.97 16.41
CA GLU A 66 -12.42 0.16 16.23
C GLU A 66 -13.35 0.71 15.12
N LEU A 67 -13.20 2.00 14.76
CA LEU A 67 -14.04 2.62 13.74
C LEU A 67 -13.75 2.04 12.35
N GLY A 68 -14.81 1.64 11.65
CA GLY A 68 -14.73 1.08 10.30
C GLY A 68 -14.22 -0.35 10.21
N LYS A 69 -13.98 -1.05 11.33
CA LYS A 69 -13.33 -2.36 11.40
C LYS A 69 -14.01 -3.40 10.52
N GLY A 70 -15.35 -3.53 10.58
CA GLY A 70 -16.09 -4.49 9.78
C GLY A 70 -15.98 -4.24 8.26
N ASN A 71 -15.98 -2.98 7.84
CA ASN A 71 -15.80 -2.61 6.44
C ASN A 71 -14.34 -2.82 5.98
N TYR A 72 -13.33 -2.59 6.85
CA TYR A 72 -11.94 -2.97 6.54
C TYR A 72 -11.78 -4.48 6.40
N ASP A 73 -12.42 -5.29 7.26
CA ASP A 73 -12.41 -6.76 7.15
C ASP A 73 -13.03 -7.22 5.83
N ARG A 74 -14.14 -6.62 5.44
CA ARG A 74 -14.76 -6.88 4.14
C ARG A 74 -13.84 -6.51 2.97
N ALA A 75 -13.12 -5.39 3.06
CA ALA A 75 -12.15 -5.01 2.04
C ALA A 75 -10.99 -6.02 1.94
N ILE A 76 -10.46 -6.48 3.08
CA ILE A 76 -9.41 -7.51 3.17
C ILE A 76 -9.89 -8.82 2.52
N GLU A 77 -11.07 -9.32 2.90
CA GLU A 77 -11.66 -10.54 2.32
C GLU A 77 -11.79 -10.46 0.80
N LYS A 78 -12.31 -9.33 0.29
CA LYS A 78 -12.42 -9.13 -1.16
C LYS A 78 -11.06 -9.11 -1.86
N CYS A 79 -10.06 -8.48 -1.27
CA CYS A 79 -8.70 -8.48 -1.80
C CYS A 79 -8.08 -9.90 -1.79
N GLN A 80 -8.23 -10.66 -0.71
CA GLN A 80 -7.78 -12.05 -0.64
C GLN A 80 -8.43 -12.90 -1.73
N LYS A 81 -9.74 -12.74 -1.95
CA LYS A 81 -10.46 -13.44 -3.01
C LYS A 81 -9.91 -13.09 -4.40
N VAL A 82 -9.67 -11.81 -4.67
CA VAL A 82 -9.06 -11.35 -5.96
C VAL A 82 -7.69 -11.99 -6.15
N ILE A 83 -6.84 -11.95 -5.15
CA ILE A 83 -5.49 -12.49 -5.19
C ILE A 83 -5.54 -14.00 -5.47
N LYS A 84 -6.37 -14.73 -4.72
CA LYS A 84 -6.55 -16.20 -4.87
C LYS A 84 -7.00 -16.58 -6.28
N LEU A 85 -7.95 -15.85 -6.86
CA LEU A 85 -8.58 -16.22 -8.13
C LEU A 85 -7.81 -15.72 -9.38
N HIS A 86 -7.00 -14.67 -9.25
CA HIS A 86 -6.46 -13.98 -10.42
C HIS A 86 -4.92 -13.84 -10.43
N SER A 87 -4.21 -14.45 -9.47
CA SER A 87 -2.73 -14.47 -9.47
C SER A 87 -2.20 -15.36 -10.59
N ILE A 88 -1.27 -14.84 -11.39
CA ILE A 88 -0.61 -15.55 -12.48
C ILE A 88 0.89 -15.62 -12.15
N LYS A 89 1.32 -16.75 -11.61
CA LYS A 89 2.73 -16.98 -11.20
C LYS A 89 3.54 -17.74 -12.24
N LYS A 90 2.88 -18.42 -13.18
CA LYS A 90 3.57 -19.19 -14.21
C LYS A 90 4.35 -18.25 -15.12
N ARG A 91 5.64 -18.57 -15.31
CA ARG A 91 6.50 -17.82 -16.23
C ARG A 91 5.96 -17.95 -17.66
N PRO A 92 5.91 -16.86 -18.44
CA PRO A 92 5.49 -16.93 -19.83
C PRO A 92 6.51 -17.68 -20.70
N GLU A 93 6.05 -18.30 -21.76
CA GLU A 93 6.90 -18.90 -22.76
C GLU A 93 7.66 -17.82 -23.53
N TRP A 94 8.91 -18.12 -23.85
CA TRP A 94 9.77 -17.22 -24.63
C TRP A 94 10.17 -17.88 -25.94
N ASN A 95 10.05 -17.15 -27.02
CA ASN A 95 10.55 -17.63 -28.32
C ASN A 95 12.07 -17.66 -28.29
N LYS A 96 12.66 -18.89 -28.38
CA LYS A 96 14.11 -19.11 -28.28
C LYS A 96 14.92 -18.42 -29.36
N SER A 97 14.33 -18.19 -30.55
CA SER A 97 14.99 -17.51 -31.68
C SER A 97 15.13 -16.00 -31.49
N ARG A 98 14.37 -15.39 -30.53
CA ARG A 98 14.42 -13.96 -30.26
C ARG A 98 15.42 -13.63 -29.15
N LYS A 99 16.39 -12.74 -29.43
CA LYS A 99 17.30 -12.20 -28.41
C LYS A 99 16.50 -11.42 -27.35
N LYS A 100 16.87 -11.60 -26.08
CA LYS A 100 16.23 -10.91 -24.95
C LYS A 100 16.83 -9.54 -24.76
N THR A 101 15.99 -8.52 -24.69
CA THR A 101 16.40 -7.19 -24.23
C THR A 101 16.42 -7.13 -22.70
N ALA A 102 17.03 -6.08 -22.10
CA ALA A 102 17.00 -5.88 -20.64
C ALA A 102 15.57 -5.83 -20.08
N LYS A 103 14.63 -5.21 -20.81
CA LYS A 103 13.21 -5.16 -20.45
C LYS A 103 12.55 -6.56 -20.49
N ASP A 104 12.91 -7.39 -21.47
CA ASP A 104 12.39 -8.75 -21.55
C ASP A 104 12.90 -9.59 -20.37
N ILE A 105 14.18 -9.42 -19.99
CA ILE A 105 14.77 -10.12 -18.83
C ILE A 105 14.06 -9.68 -17.54
N GLU A 106 13.89 -8.37 -17.32
CA GLU A 106 13.14 -7.85 -16.17
C GLU A 106 11.72 -8.43 -16.12
N TRP A 107 11.01 -8.42 -17.24
CA TRP A 107 9.66 -8.95 -17.33
C TRP A 107 9.59 -10.46 -17.08
N LEU A 108 10.53 -11.25 -17.63
CA LEU A 108 10.61 -12.70 -17.41
C LEU A 108 11.01 -13.07 -15.97
N ASN A 109 11.63 -12.17 -15.24
CA ASN A 109 12.02 -12.35 -13.82
C ASN A 109 10.93 -11.93 -12.83
N ARG A 110 9.78 -11.47 -13.29
CA ARG A 110 8.64 -11.20 -12.43
C ARG A 110 8.15 -12.46 -11.75
N ARG A 111 7.60 -12.29 -10.56
CA ARG A 111 6.97 -13.38 -9.78
C ARG A 111 5.45 -13.35 -9.85
N GLU A 112 4.89 -12.22 -10.35
CA GLU A 112 3.47 -12.03 -10.60
C GLU A 112 3.30 -11.35 -11.96
N TYR A 113 2.43 -11.90 -12.81
CA TYR A 113 2.24 -11.44 -14.18
C TYR A 113 0.87 -10.82 -14.43
N ASN A 114 -0.07 -10.89 -13.48
CA ASN A 114 -1.30 -10.12 -13.57
C ASN A 114 -0.97 -8.63 -13.32
N PRO A 115 -1.13 -7.74 -14.33
CA PRO A 115 -0.71 -6.35 -14.21
C PRO A 115 -1.55 -5.53 -13.23
N PHE A 116 -2.71 -6.02 -12.82
CA PHE A 116 -3.62 -5.33 -11.89
C PHE A 116 -3.40 -5.73 -10.44
N LEU A 117 -2.88 -6.93 -10.18
CA LEU A 117 -2.98 -7.58 -8.86
C LEU A 117 -2.24 -6.83 -7.74
N TRP A 118 -1.19 -6.08 -8.05
CA TRP A 118 -0.51 -5.24 -7.07
C TRP A 118 -1.44 -4.25 -6.35
N LYS A 119 -2.53 -3.81 -7.01
CA LYS A 119 -3.53 -2.93 -6.39
C LYS A 119 -4.33 -3.64 -5.30
N ALA A 120 -4.63 -4.93 -5.51
CA ALA A 120 -5.30 -5.74 -4.49
C ALA A 120 -4.40 -5.97 -3.27
N TRP A 121 -3.10 -6.26 -3.48
CA TRP A 121 -2.12 -6.36 -2.40
C TRP A 121 -1.98 -5.05 -1.62
N LEU A 122 -1.87 -3.93 -2.33
CA LEU A 122 -1.76 -2.60 -1.72
C LEU A 122 -3.03 -2.24 -0.92
N LEU A 123 -4.21 -2.50 -1.47
CA LEU A 123 -5.48 -2.22 -0.78
C LEU A 123 -5.64 -3.09 0.46
N MET A 124 -5.28 -4.39 0.39
CA MET A 124 -5.31 -5.30 1.52
C MET A 124 -4.42 -4.80 2.67
N GLY A 125 -3.15 -4.52 2.39
CA GLY A 125 -2.23 -4.02 3.41
C GLY A 125 -2.67 -2.66 4.00
N ARG A 126 -3.21 -1.77 3.17
CA ARG A 126 -3.79 -0.50 3.64
C ARG A 126 -5.01 -0.70 4.53
N SER A 127 -5.88 -1.66 4.22
CA SER A 127 -7.04 -1.99 5.04
C SER A 127 -6.61 -2.55 6.39
N GLN A 128 -5.63 -3.45 6.42
CA GLN A 128 -5.02 -3.97 7.64
C GLN A 128 -4.39 -2.86 8.49
N PHE A 129 -3.63 -1.96 7.87
CA PHE A 129 -3.02 -0.80 8.53
C PHE A 129 -4.10 0.11 9.15
N MET A 130 -5.10 0.52 8.38
CA MET A 130 -6.16 1.41 8.85
C MET A 130 -7.09 0.76 9.88
N LYS A 131 -7.19 -0.57 9.91
CA LYS A 131 -7.85 -1.35 10.96
C LYS A 131 -7.04 -1.36 12.27
N GLY A 132 -5.72 -1.07 12.22
CA GLY A 132 -4.79 -1.17 13.34
C GLY A 132 -4.10 -2.52 13.47
N SER A 133 -4.27 -3.44 12.50
CA SER A 133 -3.53 -4.71 12.42
C SER A 133 -2.16 -4.50 11.76
N PHE A 134 -1.27 -3.80 12.44
CA PHE A 134 0.00 -3.34 11.87
C PHE A 134 0.96 -4.49 11.54
N GLU A 135 0.99 -5.56 12.34
CA GLU A 135 1.83 -6.75 12.09
C GLU A 135 1.39 -7.47 10.81
N GLU A 136 0.07 -7.67 10.64
CA GLU A 136 -0.48 -8.27 9.42
C GLU A 136 -0.19 -7.39 8.20
N ALA A 137 -0.35 -6.06 8.34
CA ALA A 137 -0.04 -5.11 7.29
C ALA A 137 1.46 -5.15 6.93
N ALA A 138 2.35 -5.19 7.91
CA ALA A 138 3.80 -5.31 7.72
C ALA A 138 4.16 -6.60 6.97
N SER A 139 3.56 -7.73 7.37
CA SER A 139 3.72 -9.02 6.69
C SER A 139 3.27 -8.94 5.22
N THR A 140 2.08 -8.35 4.98
CA THR A 140 1.54 -8.13 3.62
C THR A 140 2.47 -7.27 2.77
N PHE A 141 2.96 -6.14 3.27
CA PHE A 141 3.85 -5.25 2.53
C PHE A 141 5.25 -5.82 2.35
N SER A 142 5.76 -6.57 3.31
CA SER A 142 7.01 -7.33 3.18
C SER A 142 6.90 -8.37 2.07
N TYR A 143 5.82 -9.15 2.03
CA TYR A 143 5.57 -10.10 0.94
C TYR A 143 5.42 -9.38 -0.41
N MET A 144 4.63 -8.30 -0.45
CA MET A 144 4.43 -7.49 -1.66
C MET A 144 5.77 -6.95 -2.20
N SER A 145 6.66 -6.47 -1.34
CA SER A 145 7.99 -5.97 -1.75
C SER A 145 8.83 -7.06 -2.42
N ARG A 146 8.81 -8.27 -1.88
CA ARG A 146 9.51 -9.43 -2.47
C ARG A 146 8.88 -9.88 -3.78
N LEU A 147 7.54 -9.84 -3.87
CA LEU A 147 6.80 -10.26 -5.06
C LEU A 147 7.05 -9.32 -6.25
N TYR A 148 7.18 -8.03 -5.98
CA TYR A 148 7.34 -6.98 -6.99
C TYR A 148 8.74 -6.36 -7.01
N ALA A 149 9.76 -7.07 -6.55
CA ALA A 149 11.14 -6.59 -6.45
C ALA A 149 11.71 -6.03 -7.78
N THR A 150 11.29 -6.60 -8.92
CA THR A 150 11.70 -6.16 -10.27
C THR A 150 10.87 -4.96 -10.79
N GLN A 151 9.96 -4.42 -10.01
CA GLN A 151 9.06 -3.33 -10.42
C GLN A 151 9.22 -2.13 -9.47
N PRO A 152 10.16 -1.20 -9.72
CA PRO A 152 10.59 -0.17 -8.76
C PRO A 152 9.45 0.70 -8.20
N ALA A 153 8.45 1.02 -9.03
CA ALA A 153 7.31 1.83 -8.59
C ALA A 153 6.43 1.11 -7.54
N ILE A 154 6.21 -0.19 -7.72
CA ILE A 154 5.37 -1.02 -6.83
C ILE A 154 6.18 -1.40 -5.59
N TYR A 155 7.43 -1.81 -5.79
CA TYR A 155 8.39 -2.09 -4.73
C TYR A 155 8.51 -0.90 -3.77
N GLY A 156 8.73 0.32 -4.31
CA GLY A 156 8.85 1.53 -3.52
C GLY A 156 7.60 1.82 -2.68
N LYS A 157 6.39 1.62 -3.24
CA LYS A 157 5.14 1.76 -2.49
C LYS A 157 5.04 0.76 -1.33
N ALA A 158 5.33 -0.52 -1.60
CA ALA A 158 5.29 -1.55 -0.56
C ALA A 158 6.27 -1.25 0.58
N ARG A 159 7.49 -0.80 0.26
CA ARG A 159 8.51 -0.43 1.25
C ARG A 159 8.10 0.80 2.08
N ALA A 160 7.50 1.82 1.45
CA ALA A 160 7.00 2.99 2.17
C ALA A 160 5.92 2.61 3.19
N TRP A 161 4.97 1.77 2.80
CA TRP A 161 3.94 1.27 3.71
C TRP A 161 4.49 0.35 4.79
N LEU A 162 5.52 -0.45 4.50
CA LEU A 162 6.21 -1.27 5.50
C LEU A 162 6.87 -0.41 6.57
N ALA A 163 7.60 0.66 6.18
CA ALA A 163 8.19 1.61 7.13
C ALA A 163 7.13 2.24 8.04
N ARG A 164 5.96 2.61 7.48
CA ARG A 164 4.83 3.14 8.26
C ARG A 164 4.26 2.13 9.25
N CYS A 165 4.16 0.84 8.86
CA CYS A 165 3.72 -0.20 9.78
C CYS A 165 4.67 -0.35 10.97
N TYR A 166 5.97 -0.28 10.74
CA TYR A 166 6.96 -0.33 11.81
C TYR A 166 6.90 0.92 12.70
N ALA A 167 6.77 2.11 12.09
CA ALA A 167 6.63 3.35 12.85
C ALA A 167 5.37 3.35 13.75
N GLU A 168 4.23 2.79 13.28
CA GLU A 168 3.02 2.69 14.09
C GLU A 168 3.09 1.64 15.23
N GLN A 169 4.09 0.76 15.19
CA GLN A 169 4.40 -0.22 16.23
C GLN A 169 5.53 0.24 17.16
N ASP A 170 6.01 1.49 17.00
CA ASP A 170 7.19 2.02 17.68
C ASP A 170 8.49 1.23 17.41
N TRP A 171 8.52 0.42 16.34
CA TRP A 171 9.70 -0.30 15.86
C TRP A 171 10.56 0.62 15.00
N LEU A 172 11.11 1.65 15.65
CA LEU A 172 11.78 2.74 14.95
C LEU A 172 13.08 2.31 14.25
N TYR A 173 13.80 1.34 14.80
CA TYR A 173 14.99 0.78 14.15
C TYR A 173 14.67 0.06 12.84
N ASP A 174 13.62 -0.74 12.84
CA ASP A 174 13.17 -1.45 11.63
C ASP A 174 12.66 -0.46 10.58
N ALA A 175 11.94 0.57 11.00
CA ALA A 175 11.49 1.65 10.12
C ALA A 175 12.69 2.38 9.50
N GLU A 176 13.71 2.72 10.29
CA GLU A 176 14.93 3.40 9.84
C GLU A 176 15.75 2.54 8.86
N ASP A 177 15.85 1.24 9.11
CA ASP A 177 16.53 0.31 8.18
C ASP A 177 15.85 0.30 6.81
N VAL A 178 14.50 0.22 6.78
CA VAL A 178 13.74 0.30 5.54
C VAL A 178 13.97 1.63 4.82
N ILE A 179 13.95 2.74 5.54
CA ILE A 179 14.15 4.10 5.03
C ILE A 179 15.55 4.26 4.46
N THR A 180 16.58 3.85 5.21
CA THR A 180 17.99 3.99 4.82
C THR A 180 18.32 3.19 3.55
N LYS A 181 17.82 1.96 3.47
CA LYS A 181 17.98 1.13 2.27
C LYS A 181 17.37 1.79 1.05
N MET A 182 16.19 2.37 1.16
CA MET A 182 15.52 3.02 0.03
C MET A 182 16.17 4.35 -0.39
N ARG A 183 16.82 5.07 0.52
CA ARG A 183 17.59 6.28 0.17
C ARG A 183 18.78 5.94 -0.73
N ARG A 184 19.42 4.79 -0.52
CA ARG A 184 20.53 4.31 -1.37
C ARG A 184 20.05 3.92 -2.78
N ASP A 185 18.85 3.35 -2.89
CA ASP A 185 18.33 2.73 -4.12
C ASP A 185 17.63 3.71 -5.06
N SER A 186 17.53 4.97 -4.74
CA SER A 186 16.74 5.99 -5.42
C SER A 186 15.24 5.67 -5.51
N ILE A 187 14.40 6.57 -5.01
CA ILE A 187 12.95 6.37 -4.95
C ILE A 187 12.31 6.65 -6.32
N ASN A 188 11.59 5.66 -6.86
CA ASN A 188 10.81 5.88 -8.07
C ASN A 188 9.75 6.97 -7.85
N TRP A 189 9.63 7.92 -8.77
CA TRP A 189 8.73 9.08 -8.68
C TRP A 189 7.25 8.70 -8.40
N ARG A 190 6.80 7.54 -8.89
CA ARG A 190 5.42 7.03 -8.65
C ARG A 190 5.19 6.54 -7.21
N ALA A 191 6.25 6.34 -6.44
CA ALA A 191 6.20 5.99 -5.03
C ALA A 191 6.51 7.20 -4.12
N GLN A 192 6.95 8.34 -4.68
CA GLN A 192 7.40 9.50 -3.92
C GLN A 192 6.36 9.99 -2.90
N LYS A 193 5.08 10.06 -3.32
CA LYS A 193 4.01 10.45 -2.40
C LYS A 193 3.92 9.52 -1.18
N ASP A 194 3.99 8.21 -1.37
CA ASP A 194 3.92 7.25 -0.26
C ASP A 194 5.12 7.40 0.68
N TRP A 195 6.30 7.76 0.12
CA TRP A 195 7.51 8.03 0.89
C TRP A 195 7.47 9.36 1.64
N ASP A 196 6.88 10.42 1.08
CA ASP A 196 6.71 11.68 1.80
C ASP A 196 5.89 11.46 3.09
N TYR A 197 4.83 10.63 3.03
CA TYR A 197 4.06 10.21 4.21
C TYR A 197 4.88 9.35 5.17
N ALA A 198 5.66 8.39 4.66
CA ALA A 198 6.46 7.50 5.50
C ALA A 198 7.57 8.25 6.27
N TYR A 199 8.23 9.19 5.61
CA TYR A 199 9.23 10.05 6.26
C TYR A 199 8.60 10.97 7.31
N ALA A 200 7.48 11.63 6.99
CA ALA A 200 6.80 12.50 7.94
C ALA A 200 6.40 11.73 9.20
N ASP A 201 5.77 10.57 9.03
CA ASP A 201 5.31 9.73 10.13
C ASP A 201 6.48 9.21 11.01
N TYR A 202 7.50 8.65 10.36
CA TYR A 202 8.69 8.17 11.06
C TYR A 202 9.38 9.26 11.88
N TYR A 203 9.64 10.44 11.29
CA TYR A 203 10.33 11.52 11.98
C TYR A 203 9.50 12.12 13.11
N ILE A 204 8.18 12.21 12.98
CA ILE A 204 7.29 12.64 14.06
C ILE A 204 7.38 11.66 15.22
N LYS A 205 7.29 10.36 14.97
CA LYS A 205 7.35 9.32 16.01
C LYS A 205 8.74 9.19 16.64
N ALA A 206 9.79 9.43 15.87
CA ALA A 206 11.16 9.46 16.38
C ALA A 206 11.51 10.75 17.17
N GLY A 207 10.56 11.70 17.31
CA GLY A 207 10.83 12.99 17.96
C GLY A 207 11.75 13.93 17.16
N ARG A 208 12.02 13.62 15.89
CA ARG A 208 12.90 14.37 15.00
C ARG A 208 12.10 15.40 14.20
N TYR A 209 11.52 16.36 14.89
CA TYR A 209 10.52 17.27 14.31
C TYR A 209 11.08 18.18 13.21
N ALA A 210 12.31 18.65 13.35
CA ALA A 210 12.97 19.47 12.32
C ALA A 210 13.07 18.74 10.98
N GLU A 211 13.34 17.44 10.99
CA GLU A 211 13.39 16.60 9.79
C GLU A 211 11.98 16.20 9.29
N ALA A 212 10.97 16.18 10.16
CA ALA A 212 9.59 15.88 9.79
C ALA A 212 8.96 17.00 8.95
N VAL A 213 9.22 18.26 9.31
CA VAL A 213 8.60 19.47 8.71
C VAL A 213 8.64 19.50 7.18
N PRO A 214 9.78 19.29 6.49
CA PRO A 214 9.83 19.36 5.03
C PRO A 214 8.98 18.27 4.36
N TYR A 215 8.86 17.09 4.96
CA TYR A 215 8.03 16.00 4.45
C TYR A 215 6.55 16.25 4.75
N LEU A 216 6.22 16.74 5.93
CA LEU A 216 4.85 17.10 6.29
C LEU A 216 4.30 18.20 5.40
N ARG A 217 5.11 19.19 4.99
CA ARG A 217 4.71 20.19 3.97
C ARG A 217 4.33 19.55 2.65
N LYS A 218 5.06 18.51 2.20
CA LYS A 218 4.72 17.76 0.99
C LYS A 218 3.43 16.95 1.18
N VAL A 219 3.24 16.33 2.33
CA VAL A 219 2.01 15.62 2.70
C VAL A 219 0.81 16.55 2.59
N ILE A 220 0.85 17.73 3.21
CA ILE A 220 -0.18 18.77 3.16
C ILE A 220 -0.47 19.21 1.72
N LYS A 221 0.57 19.35 0.89
CA LYS A 221 0.41 19.68 -0.54
C LYS A 221 -0.31 18.56 -1.31
N HIS A 222 -0.10 17.31 -0.96
CA HIS A 222 -0.75 16.16 -1.58
C HIS A 222 -2.19 15.94 -1.12
N GLU A 223 -2.57 16.41 0.09
CA GLU A 223 -3.90 16.18 0.64
C GLU A 223 -4.93 17.12 -0.01
N LYS A 224 -6.03 16.52 -0.48
CA LYS A 224 -7.14 17.23 -1.15
C LYS A 224 -8.36 17.43 -0.25
N ARG A 225 -8.51 16.59 0.78
CA ARG A 225 -9.66 16.65 1.70
C ARG A 225 -9.44 17.77 2.71
N ARG A 226 -10.36 18.72 2.74
CA ARG A 226 -10.23 19.95 3.57
C ARG A 226 -10.02 19.64 5.06
N LYS A 227 -10.82 18.72 5.62
CA LYS A 227 -10.75 18.33 7.04
C LYS A 227 -9.40 17.73 7.39
N GLN A 228 -8.92 16.77 6.57
CA GLN A 228 -7.63 16.13 6.79
C GLN A 228 -6.47 17.12 6.61
N LYS A 229 -6.54 17.98 5.61
CA LYS A 229 -5.54 19.02 5.38
C LYS A 229 -5.44 20.03 6.54
N ALA A 230 -6.57 20.42 7.11
CA ALA A 230 -6.60 21.29 8.29
C ALA A 230 -5.95 20.60 9.50
N ARG A 231 -6.22 19.31 9.69
CA ARG A 231 -5.60 18.49 10.73
C ARG A 231 -4.08 18.40 10.55
N GLU A 232 -3.61 18.20 9.34
CA GLU A 232 -2.18 18.15 9.02
C GLU A 232 -1.49 19.50 9.26
N TRP A 233 -2.16 20.64 8.96
CA TRP A 233 -1.67 21.96 9.34
C TRP A 233 -1.60 22.16 10.85
N TYR A 234 -2.58 21.65 11.60
CA TYR A 234 -2.54 21.70 13.06
C TYR A 234 -1.34 20.90 13.60
N ILE A 235 -1.11 19.68 13.11
CA ILE A 235 0.09 18.89 13.45
C ILE A 235 1.36 19.67 13.12
N MET A 236 1.43 20.34 11.98
CA MET A 236 2.57 21.18 11.61
C MET A 236 2.84 22.30 12.63
N GLY A 237 1.78 22.87 13.21
CA GLY A 237 1.90 23.89 14.25
C GLY A 237 2.29 23.35 15.63
N GLN A 238 2.12 22.04 15.87
CA GLN A 238 2.55 21.38 17.11
C GLN A 238 4.04 20.97 17.11
N LEU A 239 4.67 20.85 15.92
CA LEU A 239 6.10 20.48 15.77
C LEU A 239 7.03 21.67 15.96
#